data_1c59e0a0fe4774572182f0d4b9002a4f
#
_entry.id   1c59e0a0fe4774572182f0d4b9002a4f
#
_cell.length_a   1.000
_cell.length_b   1.000
_cell.length_c   1.000
_cell.angle_alpha   90.00
_cell.angle_beta   90.00
_cell.angle_gamma   90.00
#
_symmetry.space_group_name_H-M   'P 1'
#
loop_
_entity.id
_entity.type
_entity.pdbx_description
1 polymer ?
#
loop_
_entity_poly.entity_id
_entity_poly.type
_entity_poly.pdbx_seq_one_letter_code
_entity_poly.pdbx_strand_id
1 'polypeptide(L)'
;MKTGKIGRILAVCIGASLLTGCGGEKQNTYRQAEENLAQGSYQEALTGYETSVSGSYKTAESLRGAGIAKLRLGDYQGAVDSFTQALSQDRVKKSMRQDLLAYRATAQLKAGLPDDAMADCQTLASDYSMNADLYFLTGCVALAMDAYDEAASNFEQAYGEKADYDMALQIYEAYQSRGMEADGTRYLEAILKTEPGNAEDYCERGRIYYYMQDYENARNELTKASEKGSVEALSLLGMVCLAQNDTAAARSMYQDYLNAEESRKAEGYNGLALCDIADGDYQSALVNIASGLEAADTDEMQELLFNEIVAYEKQLDFNTAFSKAQEYMKMYPDDQEAKKELEFLQSRIAQENVEEPAPEEGQDTASAEEQTSWEG
;
A
#
# COMPACT_ATOMS: atom_id res chain seq x y z
N MET A 1 23.47 24.40 -28.87
CA MET A 1 24.68 23.57 -28.64
C MET A 1 24.81 23.28 -27.15
N LYS A 2 25.01 22.03 -26.80
CA LYS A 2 25.17 21.29 -25.53
C LYS A 2 23.86 20.68 -25.05
N THR A 3 23.47 19.56 -25.54
CA THR A 3 23.77 18.13 -25.27
C THR A 3 23.57 17.71 -23.80
N GLY A 4 22.53 16.99 -23.59
CA GLY A 4 22.07 15.87 -22.82
C GLY A 4 22.98 15.36 -21.66
N LYS A 5 22.30 14.99 -20.61
CA LYS A 5 22.74 13.86 -19.76
C LYS A 5 21.55 12.95 -19.51
N ILE A 6 21.49 11.94 -20.32
CA ILE A 6 20.73 10.71 -20.20
C ILE A 6 21.21 9.97 -18.95
N GLY A 7 20.26 9.33 -18.29
CA GLY A 7 20.38 8.60 -17.06
C GLY A 7 21.58 7.65 -16.98
N ARG A 8 22.18 7.60 -15.83
CA ARG A 8 23.09 6.55 -15.43
C ARG A 8 22.31 5.43 -14.75
N ILE A 9 21.91 4.45 -15.55
CA ILE A 9 21.72 3.09 -15.04
C ILE A 9 23.08 2.68 -14.46
N LEU A 10 23.15 2.56 -13.14
CA LEU A 10 24.31 1.96 -12.49
C LEU A 10 24.22 0.45 -12.69
N ALA A 11 24.78 -0.02 -13.80
CA ALA A 11 25.18 -1.42 -13.92
C ALA A 11 26.31 -1.63 -12.91
N VAL A 12 26.01 -2.21 -11.76
CA VAL A 12 27.02 -2.73 -10.85
C VAL A 12 27.70 -3.90 -11.54
N CYS A 13 28.84 -3.63 -12.11
CA CYS A 13 29.78 -4.65 -12.57
C CYS A 13 30.16 -5.52 -11.36
N ILE A 14 29.71 -6.77 -11.35
CA ILE A 14 30.23 -7.82 -10.48
C ILE A 14 31.70 -8.02 -10.86
N GLY A 15 32.58 -7.32 -10.16
CA GLY A 15 33.99 -7.58 -10.16
C GLY A 15 34.25 -8.89 -9.42
N ALA A 16 34.63 -9.92 -10.17
CA ALA A 16 35.08 -11.18 -9.61
C ALA A 16 36.29 -10.97 -8.70
N SER A 17 36.12 -11.09 -7.41
CA SER A 17 37.19 -11.43 -6.46
C SER A 17 37.01 -12.88 -6.04
N LEU A 18 37.59 -13.75 -6.82
CA LEU A 18 37.88 -15.13 -6.45
C LEU A 18 38.91 -15.12 -5.30
N LEU A 19 38.57 -15.84 -4.23
CA LEU A 19 39.39 -16.27 -3.09
C LEU A 19 39.01 -15.66 -1.73
N THR A 20 37.82 -16.01 -1.24
CA THR A 20 37.63 -16.21 0.21
C THR A 20 36.57 -17.32 0.39
N GLY A 21 36.81 -18.23 1.36
CA GLY A 21 36.15 -19.53 1.47
C GLY A 21 34.63 -19.47 1.40
N CYS A 22 33.98 -20.51 0.88
CA CYS A 22 32.53 -20.70 0.68
C CYS A 22 31.61 -20.29 1.85
N GLY A 23 32.10 -20.06 3.05
CA GLY A 23 31.34 -19.60 4.20
C GLY A 23 31.09 -18.09 4.22
N GLY A 24 32.04 -17.29 3.72
CA GLY A 24 31.95 -15.83 3.72
C GLY A 24 30.95 -15.29 2.69
N GLU A 25 30.87 -15.93 1.54
CA GLU A 25 29.95 -15.55 0.48
C GLU A 25 28.49 -15.80 0.86
N LYS A 26 28.19 -16.98 1.39
CA LYS A 26 26.84 -17.33 1.88
C LYS A 26 26.38 -16.41 3.01
N GLN A 27 27.27 -16.06 3.93
CA GLN A 27 26.99 -15.13 5.02
C GLN A 27 26.73 -13.72 4.47
N ASN A 28 27.47 -13.28 3.46
CA ASN A 28 27.29 -11.97 2.86
C ASN A 28 25.97 -11.86 2.09
N THR A 29 25.61 -12.90 1.31
CA THR A 29 24.33 -12.98 0.60
C THR A 29 23.13 -12.88 1.57
N TYR A 30 23.17 -13.65 2.67
CA TYR A 30 22.13 -13.61 3.69
C TYR A 30 22.02 -12.23 4.35
N ARG A 31 23.16 -11.63 4.75
CA ARG A 31 23.17 -10.29 5.36
C ARG A 31 22.63 -9.23 4.40
N GLN A 32 23.02 -9.29 3.12
CA GLN A 32 22.49 -8.37 2.11
C GLN A 32 20.96 -8.52 1.94
N ALA A 33 20.45 -9.75 2.02
CA ALA A 33 19.01 -9.97 2.00
C ALA A 33 18.29 -9.39 3.24
N GLU A 34 18.92 -9.49 4.44
CA GLU A 34 18.40 -8.83 5.65
C GLU A 34 18.37 -7.29 5.51
N GLU A 35 19.46 -6.71 4.93
CA GLU A 35 19.55 -5.28 4.67
C GLU A 35 18.51 -4.82 3.64
N ASN A 36 18.32 -5.55 2.55
CA ASN A 36 17.33 -5.26 1.53
C ASN A 36 15.89 -5.35 2.10
N LEU A 37 15.62 -6.36 2.92
CA LEU A 37 14.30 -6.51 3.59
C LEU A 37 14.01 -5.31 4.49
N ALA A 38 15.01 -4.86 5.26
CA ALA A 38 14.88 -3.70 6.15
C ALA A 38 14.71 -2.38 5.40
N GLN A 39 15.19 -2.30 4.15
CA GLN A 39 15.08 -1.13 3.26
C GLN A 39 13.83 -1.17 2.37
N GLY A 40 12.94 -2.16 2.51
CA GLY A 40 11.77 -2.30 1.64
C GLY A 40 12.06 -2.86 0.24
N SER A 41 13.31 -3.20 -0.08
CA SER A 41 13.71 -3.81 -1.38
C SER A 41 13.35 -5.30 -1.39
N TYR A 42 12.03 -5.58 -1.38
CA TYR A 42 11.51 -6.93 -1.12
C TYR A 42 11.88 -7.95 -2.19
N GLN A 43 11.97 -7.56 -3.46
CA GLN A 43 12.33 -8.46 -4.56
C GLN A 43 13.80 -8.89 -4.48
N GLU A 44 14.70 -7.96 -4.16
CA GLU A 44 16.12 -8.22 -3.95
C GLU A 44 16.34 -9.04 -2.68
N ALA A 45 15.59 -8.74 -1.61
CA ALA A 45 15.60 -9.53 -0.38
C ALA A 45 15.19 -10.98 -0.65
N LEU A 46 14.10 -11.19 -1.37
CA LEU A 46 13.60 -12.52 -1.76
C LEU A 46 14.66 -13.30 -2.53
N THR A 47 15.26 -12.70 -3.56
CA THR A 47 16.32 -13.32 -4.36
C THR A 47 17.51 -13.76 -3.49
N GLY A 48 17.93 -12.91 -2.55
CA GLY A 48 19.02 -13.19 -1.61
C GLY A 48 18.70 -14.32 -0.65
N TYR A 49 17.48 -14.35 -0.10
CA TYR A 49 17.04 -15.43 0.78
C TYR A 49 16.90 -16.76 0.04
N GLU A 50 16.34 -16.81 -1.17
CA GLU A 50 16.22 -18.03 -1.97
C GLU A 50 17.60 -18.57 -2.36
N THR A 51 18.57 -17.71 -2.65
CA THR A 51 19.96 -18.10 -2.85
C THR A 51 20.56 -18.71 -1.57
N SER A 52 20.25 -18.14 -0.40
CA SER A 52 20.70 -18.65 0.90
C SER A 52 20.09 -20.02 1.22
N VAL A 53 18.79 -20.23 0.91
CA VAL A 53 18.11 -21.53 1.03
C VAL A 53 18.78 -22.55 0.13
N SER A 54 18.99 -22.23 -1.15
CA SER A 54 19.64 -23.12 -2.13
C SER A 54 21.08 -23.48 -1.69
N GLY A 55 21.77 -22.53 -1.06
CA GLY A 55 23.08 -22.72 -0.45
C GLY A 55 23.09 -23.48 0.88
N SER A 56 21.91 -23.87 1.40
CA SER A 56 21.73 -24.48 2.73
C SER A 56 22.35 -23.64 3.86
N TYR A 57 22.21 -22.32 3.78
CA TYR A 57 22.70 -21.41 4.81
C TYR A 57 21.54 -20.85 5.61
N LYS A 58 21.55 -21.05 6.92
CA LYS A 58 20.49 -20.62 7.84
C LYS A 58 19.09 -20.89 7.27
N THR A 59 18.83 -22.12 6.81
CA THR A 59 17.68 -22.47 5.98
C THR A 59 16.35 -22.02 6.57
N ALA A 60 16.12 -22.22 7.87
CA ALA A 60 14.88 -21.81 8.53
C ALA A 60 14.74 -20.27 8.57
N GLU A 61 15.81 -19.56 8.90
CA GLU A 61 15.85 -18.09 8.93
C GLU A 61 15.70 -17.51 7.52
N SER A 62 16.34 -18.12 6.52
CA SER A 62 16.24 -17.71 5.13
C SER A 62 14.83 -17.92 4.56
N LEU A 63 14.20 -19.07 4.88
CA LEU A 63 12.80 -19.33 4.50
C LEU A 63 11.84 -18.35 5.20
N ARG A 64 12.11 -17.98 6.47
CA ARG A 64 11.34 -16.96 7.18
C ARG A 64 11.45 -15.60 6.45
N GLY A 65 12.69 -15.19 6.14
CA GLY A 65 12.92 -13.93 5.41
C GLY A 65 12.27 -13.90 4.02
N ALA A 66 12.37 -15.00 3.27
CA ALA A 66 11.70 -15.16 1.98
C ALA A 66 10.16 -15.10 2.12
N GLY A 67 9.60 -15.74 3.17
CA GLY A 67 8.16 -15.65 3.44
C GLY A 67 7.70 -14.23 3.77
N ILE A 68 8.48 -13.47 4.56
CA ILE A 68 8.17 -12.07 4.85
C ILE A 68 8.24 -11.22 3.57
N ALA A 69 9.29 -11.40 2.75
CA ALA A 69 9.41 -10.68 1.47
C ALA A 69 8.25 -10.98 0.53
N LYS A 70 7.85 -12.26 0.40
CA LYS A 70 6.68 -12.67 -0.40
C LYS A 70 5.37 -12.08 0.13
N LEU A 71 5.19 -12.03 1.45
CA LEU A 71 4.02 -11.42 2.08
C LEU A 71 3.93 -9.93 1.76
N ARG A 72 5.06 -9.22 1.74
CA ARG A 72 5.14 -7.81 1.35
C ARG A 72 4.94 -7.57 -0.15
N LEU A 73 5.29 -8.56 -0.98
CA LEU A 73 5.06 -8.56 -2.43
C LEU A 73 3.66 -9.03 -2.85
N GLY A 74 2.76 -9.35 -1.90
CA GLY A 74 1.43 -9.87 -2.18
C GLY A 74 1.38 -11.35 -2.58
N ASP A 75 2.51 -12.05 -2.63
CA ASP A 75 2.55 -13.51 -2.86
C ASP A 75 2.20 -14.27 -1.58
N TYR A 76 0.92 -14.19 -1.18
CA TYR A 76 0.46 -14.75 0.10
C TYR A 76 0.58 -16.27 0.13
N GLN A 77 0.27 -16.97 -0.97
CA GLN A 77 0.42 -18.42 -1.03
C GLN A 77 1.89 -18.84 -0.97
N GLY A 78 2.77 -18.15 -1.70
CA GLY A 78 4.21 -18.39 -1.63
C GLY A 78 4.79 -18.09 -0.24
N ALA A 79 4.22 -17.12 0.49
CA ALA A 79 4.57 -16.85 1.88
C ALA A 79 4.18 -18.01 2.80
N VAL A 80 2.93 -18.52 2.68
CA VAL A 80 2.45 -19.72 3.42
C VAL A 80 3.39 -20.91 3.19
N ASP A 81 3.76 -21.16 1.94
CA ASP A 81 4.66 -22.26 1.58
C ASP A 81 6.06 -22.09 2.22
N SER A 82 6.60 -20.88 2.19
CA SER A 82 7.91 -20.56 2.78
C SER A 82 7.90 -20.75 4.30
N PHE A 83 6.88 -20.25 5.01
CA PHE A 83 6.76 -20.44 6.46
C PHE A 83 6.50 -21.91 6.83
N THR A 84 5.73 -22.66 6.03
CA THR A 84 5.50 -24.09 6.23
C THR A 84 6.80 -24.87 6.06
N GLN A 85 7.60 -24.58 5.07
CA GLN A 85 8.92 -25.17 4.89
C GLN A 85 9.86 -24.81 6.04
N ALA A 86 9.84 -23.56 6.53
CA ALA A 86 10.62 -23.15 7.70
C ALA A 86 10.23 -23.94 8.97
N LEU A 87 8.93 -24.09 9.21
CA LEU A 87 8.39 -24.86 10.34
C LEU A 87 8.77 -26.34 10.30
N SER A 88 8.98 -26.91 9.10
CA SER A 88 9.38 -28.31 8.90
C SER A 88 10.86 -28.55 9.12
N GLN A 89 11.69 -27.50 9.25
CA GLN A 89 13.12 -27.68 9.47
C GLN A 89 13.42 -28.25 10.87
N ASP A 90 14.46 -29.10 10.94
CA ASP A 90 14.94 -29.61 12.21
C ASP A 90 15.47 -28.50 13.12
N ARG A 91 15.22 -28.62 14.42
CA ARG A 91 15.79 -27.75 15.47
C ARG A 91 15.41 -26.28 15.40
N VAL A 92 14.25 -25.96 14.83
CA VAL A 92 13.70 -24.58 14.91
C VAL A 92 13.46 -24.23 16.38
N LYS A 93 14.04 -23.12 16.82
CA LYS A 93 13.90 -22.63 18.22
C LYS A 93 12.45 -22.31 18.52
N LYS A 94 12.02 -22.50 19.79
CA LYS A 94 10.63 -22.24 20.20
C LYS A 94 10.16 -20.83 19.86
N SER A 95 10.99 -19.81 20.09
CA SER A 95 10.65 -18.41 19.75
C SER A 95 10.46 -18.19 18.25
N MET A 96 11.33 -18.79 17.42
CA MET A 96 11.18 -18.71 15.96
C MET A 96 9.95 -19.46 15.47
N ARG A 97 9.61 -20.59 16.10
CA ARG A 97 8.40 -21.36 15.77
C ARG A 97 7.13 -20.55 16.06
N GLN A 98 7.10 -19.84 17.20
CA GLN A 98 6.01 -18.90 17.52
C GLN A 98 5.85 -17.81 16.46
N ASP A 99 6.95 -17.18 16.09
CA ASP A 99 7.01 -16.13 15.08
C ASP A 99 6.57 -16.65 13.69
N LEU A 100 7.07 -17.82 13.28
CA LEU A 100 6.68 -18.46 12.02
C LEU A 100 5.18 -18.81 11.96
N LEU A 101 4.59 -19.28 13.06
CA LEU A 101 3.15 -19.55 13.14
C LEU A 101 2.34 -18.27 13.00
N ALA A 102 2.75 -17.18 13.66
CA ALA A 102 2.07 -15.88 13.55
C ALA A 102 2.13 -15.31 12.11
N TYR A 103 3.31 -15.35 11.48
CA TYR A 103 3.45 -14.93 10.08
C TYR A 103 2.68 -15.84 9.12
N ARG A 104 2.66 -17.15 9.36
CA ARG A 104 1.89 -18.06 8.51
C ARG A 104 0.39 -17.83 8.65
N ALA A 105 -0.12 -17.64 9.86
CA ALA A 105 -1.52 -17.28 10.08
C ALA A 105 -1.89 -15.95 9.39
N THR A 106 -1.01 -14.95 9.45
CA THR A 106 -1.20 -13.69 8.71
C THR A 106 -1.24 -13.92 7.20
N ALA A 107 -0.33 -14.71 6.64
CA ALA A 107 -0.28 -15.03 5.23
C ALA A 107 -1.50 -15.83 4.76
N GLN A 108 -1.93 -16.82 5.56
CA GLN A 108 -3.14 -17.62 5.32
C GLN A 108 -4.39 -16.75 5.33
N LEU A 109 -4.52 -15.84 6.32
CA LEU A 109 -5.64 -14.90 6.37
C LEU A 109 -5.71 -14.04 5.09
N LYS A 110 -4.57 -13.48 4.66
CA LYS A 110 -4.48 -12.69 3.43
C LYS A 110 -4.69 -13.53 2.15
N ALA A 111 -4.33 -14.81 2.17
CA ALA A 111 -4.61 -15.77 1.10
C ALA A 111 -6.07 -16.25 1.05
N GLY A 112 -6.94 -15.78 1.96
CA GLY A 112 -8.33 -16.22 2.04
C GLY A 112 -8.52 -17.63 2.61
N LEU A 113 -7.60 -18.07 3.49
CA LEU A 113 -7.59 -19.37 4.17
C LEU A 113 -7.79 -19.20 5.69
N PRO A 114 -8.92 -18.65 6.15
CA PRO A 114 -9.10 -18.31 7.56
C PRO A 114 -9.16 -19.54 8.48
N ASP A 115 -9.64 -20.70 8.00
CA ASP A 115 -9.65 -21.95 8.79
C ASP A 115 -8.23 -22.42 9.13
N ASP A 116 -7.31 -22.37 8.17
CA ASP A 116 -5.90 -22.71 8.39
C ASP A 116 -5.22 -21.69 9.32
N ALA A 117 -5.51 -20.40 9.14
CA ALA A 117 -5.03 -19.34 10.02
C ALA A 117 -5.51 -19.55 11.47
N MET A 118 -6.77 -19.93 11.67
CA MET A 118 -7.33 -20.21 12.98
C MET A 118 -6.64 -21.42 13.64
N ALA A 119 -6.28 -22.46 12.88
CA ALA A 119 -5.53 -23.61 13.42
C ALA A 119 -4.15 -23.19 13.95
N ASP A 120 -3.46 -22.26 13.26
CA ASP A 120 -2.20 -21.70 13.74
C ASP A 120 -2.40 -20.82 14.98
N CYS A 121 -3.45 -19.99 15.02
CA CYS A 121 -3.82 -19.18 16.20
C CYS A 121 -4.12 -20.07 17.43
N GLN A 122 -4.84 -21.17 17.26
CA GLN A 122 -5.10 -22.14 18.33
C GLN A 122 -3.81 -22.80 18.83
N THR A 123 -2.89 -23.12 17.94
CA THR A 123 -1.56 -23.63 18.32
C THR A 123 -0.77 -22.58 19.09
N LEU A 124 -0.81 -21.32 18.68
CA LEU A 124 -0.20 -20.20 19.39
C LEU A 124 -0.79 -20.06 20.81
N ALA A 125 -2.11 -20.10 20.93
CA ALA A 125 -2.78 -19.98 22.22
C ALA A 125 -2.52 -21.16 23.17
N SER A 126 -2.33 -22.39 22.64
CA SER A 126 -2.07 -23.59 23.46
C SER A 126 -0.61 -23.72 23.92
N ASP A 127 0.36 -23.38 23.07
CA ASP A 127 1.76 -23.70 23.25
C ASP A 127 2.63 -22.51 23.67
N TYR A 128 2.09 -21.28 23.57
CA TYR A 128 2.82 -20.03 23.81
C TYR A 128 2.02 -19.04 24.65
N SER A 129 2.72 -18.05 25.20
CA SER A 129 2.06 -16.93 25.86
C SER A 129 1.49 -15.98 24.80
N MET A 130 0.22 -15.68 24.95
CA MET A 130 -0.44 -14.67 24.13
C MET A 130 0.03 -13.27 24.52
N ASN A 131 0.04 -12.36 23.56
CA ASN A 131 0.30 -10.93 23.72
C ASN A 131 -0.70 -10.13 22.87
N ALA A 132 -0.67 -8.81 22.95
CA ALA A 132 -1.58 -7.94 22.23
C ALA A 132 -1.66 -8.27 20.72
N ASP A 133 -0.52 -8.43 20.07
CA ASP A 133 -0.45 -8.68 18.61
C ASP A 133 -1.05 -10.05 18.23
N LEU A 134 -0.83 -11.07 19.05
CA LEU A 134 -1.41 -12.41 18.81
C LEU A 134 -2.91 -12.44 19.09
N TYR A 135 -3.39 -11.74 20.10
CA TYR A 135 -4.82 -11.54 20.31
C TYR A 135 -5.46 -10.77 19.14
N PHE A 136 -4.82 -9.70 18.69
CA PHE A 136 -5.27 -8.93 17.54
C PHE A 136 -5.36 -9.81 16.26
N LEU A 137 -4.31 -10.56 15.94
CA LEU A 137 -4.31 -11.50 14.82
C LEU A 137 -5.46 -12.52 14.93
N THR A 138 -5.64 -13.12 16.12
CA THR A 138 -6.73 -14.09 16.34
C THR A 138 -8.10 -13.43 16.16
N GLY A 139 -8.26 -12.19 16.62
CA GLY A 139 -9.46 -11.39 16.40
C GLY A 139 -9.75 -11.13 14.93
N CYS A 140 -8.71 -10.78 14.13
CA CYS A 140 -8.84 -10.62 12.69
C CYS A 140 -9.23 -11.92 11.97
N VAL A 141 -8.66 -13.05 12.35
CA VAL A 141 -9.00 -14.36 11.80
C VAL A 141 -10.45 -14.73 12.15
N ALA A 142 -10.85 -14.57 13.41
CA ALA A 142 -12.22 -14.82 13.85
C ALA A 142 -13.24 -13.92 13.10
N LEU A 143 -12.89 -12.64 12.88
CA LEU A 143 -13.70 -11.71 12.12
C LEU A 143 -13.86 -12.15 10.65
N ALA A 144 -12.80 -12.69 10.05
CA ALA A 144 -12.84 -13.24 8.69
C ALA A 144 -13.71 -14.50 8.57
N MET A 145 -13.88 -15.23 9.66
CA MET A 145 -14.75 -16.41 9.78
C MET A 145 -16.20 -16.07 10.21
N ASP A 146 -16.55 -14.79 10.30
CA ASP A 146 -17.83 -14.28 10.83
C ASP A 146 -18.11 -14.74 12.28
N ALA A 147 -17.06 -15.12 13.04
CA ALA A 147 -17.12 -15.46 14.46
C ALA A 147 -17.03 -14.20 15.34
N TYR A 148 -18.06 -13.35 15.27
CA TYR A 148 -18.05 -11.98 15.81
C TYR A 148 -17.81 -11.91 17.33
N ASP A 149 -18.39 -12.80 18.12
CA ASP A 149 -18.19 -12.84 19.58
C ASP A 149 -16.75 -13.21 19.94
N GLU A 150 -16.13 -14.13 19.19
CA GLU A 150 -14.73 -14.52 19.37
C GLU A 150 -13.81 -13.38 18.95
N ALA A 151 -14.10 -12.71 17.82
CA ALA A 151 -13.36 -11.54 17.38
C ALA A 151 -13.38 -10.44 18.44
N ALA A 152 -14.57 -10.09 18.95
CA ALA A 152 -14.75 -9.08 19.99
C ALA A 152 -13.96 -9.40 21.25
N SER A 153 -14.02 -10.66 21.72
CA SER A 153 -13.27 -11.12 22.89
C SER A 153 -11.76 -10.97 22.70
N ASN A 154 -11.24 -11.37 21.54
CA ASN A 154 -9.80 -11.26 21.25
C ASN A 154 -9.35 -9.80 21.09
N PHE A 155 -10.14 -8.93 20.46
CA PHE A 155 -9.82 -7.49 20.37
C PHE A 155 -9.85 -6.82 21.74
N GLU A 156 -10.77 -7.22 22.66
CA GLU A 156 -10.77 -6.73 24.04
C GLU A 156 -9.50 -7.15 24.79
N GLN A 157 -9.01 -8.38 24.58
CA GLN A 157 -7.74 -8.82 25.17
C GLN A 157 -6.55 -8.06 24.57
N ALA A 158 -6.52 -7.88 23.24
CA ALA A 158 -5.47 -7.11 22.56
C ALA A 158 -5.38 -5.69 23.10
N TYR A 159 -6.50 -4.99 23.17
CA TYR A 159 -6.56 -3.64 23.70
C TYR A 159 -6.27 -3.59 25.22
N GLY A 160 -6.69 -4.60 25.97
CA GLY A 160 -6.39 -4.70 27.40
C GLY A 160 -4.90 -4.86 27.70
N GLU A 161 -4.16 -5.58 26.86
CA GLU A 161 -2.70 -5.76 26.96
C GLU A 161 -1.93 -4.52 26.45
N LYS A 162 -2.43 -3.83 25.43
CA LYS A 162 -1.79 -2.67 24.78
C LYS A 162 -2.83 -1.62 24.42
N ALA A 163 -3.22 -0.81 25.40
CA ALA A 163 -4.16 0.29 25.21
C ALA A 163 -3.42 1.53 24.70
N ASP A 164 -3.09 1.57 23.41
CA ASP A 164 -2.50 2.72 22.73
C ASP A 164 -3.26 3.11 21.46
N TYR A 165 -2.84 4.19 20.83
CA TYR A 165 -3.47 4.72 19.63
C TYR A 165 -3.41 3.74 18.47
N ASP A 166 -2.26 3.08 18.25
CA ASP A 166 -2.05 2.11 17.19
C ASP A 166 -3.02 0.92 17.31
N MET A 167 -3.12 0.32 18.50
CA MET A 167 -4.01 -0.82 18.72
C MET A 167 -5.46 -0.44 18.53
N ALA A 168 -5.86 0.75 19.02
CA ALA A 168 -7.23 1.24 18.84
C ALA A 168 -7.58 1.42 17.35
N LEU A 169 -6.68 2.03 16.57
CA LEU A 169 -6.83 2.22 15.13
C LEU A 169 -6.86 0.90 14.38
N GLN A 170 -5.92 -0.01 14.63
CA GLN A 170 -5.88 -1.32 13.99
C GLN A 170 -7.18 -2.11 14.22
N ILE A 171 -7.73 -2.09 15.45
CA ILE A 171 -9.00 -2.75 15.74
C ILE A 171 -10.16 -2.07 14.99
N TYR A 172 -10.18 -0.73 14.94
CA TYR A 172 -11.19 0.01 14.20
C TYR A 172 -11.14 -0.35 12.70
N GLU A 173 -9.95 -0.34 12.09
CA GLU A 173 -9.75 -0.69 10.68
C GLU A 173 -10.15 -2.14 10.37
N ALA A 174 -9.86 -3.08 11.28
CA ALA A 174 -10.30 -4.46 11.14
C ALA A 174 -11.84 -4.56 11.07
N TYR A 175 -12.57 -3.87 11.95
CA TYR A 175 -14.02 -3.83 11.91
C TYR A 175 -14.54 -3.06 10.67
N GLN A 176 -13.93 -1.94 10.32
CA GLN A 176 -14.29 -1.13 9.15
C GLN A 176 -14.19 -1.94 7.85
N SER A 177 -13.16 -2.77 7.70
CA SER A 177 -12.99 -3.66 6.53
C SER A 177 -14.16 -4.64 6.33
N ARG A 178 -14.99 -4.84 7.37
CA ARG A 178 -16.19 -5.67 7.36
C ARG A 178 -17.49 -4.88 7.40
N GLY A 179 -17.43 -3.54 7.30
CA GLY A 179 -18.60 -2.67 7.42
C GLY A 179 -19.20 -2.63 8.82
N MET A 180 -18.37 -2.83 9.85
CA MET A 180 -18.76 -2.89 11.27
C MET A 180 -18.13 -1.75 12.08
N GLU A 181 -18.10 -0.55 11.52
CA GLU A 181 -17.42 0.63 12.10
C GLU A 181 -17.87 0.93 13.54
N ALA A 182 -19.16 0.71 13.83
CA ALA A 182 -19.72 0.96 15.17
C ALA A 182 -19.04 0.12 16.26
N ASP A 183 -18.65 -1.12 15.95
CA ASP A 183 -17.97 -2.01 16.90
C ASP A 183 -16.52 -1.57 17.14
N GLY A 184 -15.87 -1.01 16.11
CA GLY A 184 -14.51 -0.48 16.20
C GLY A 184 -14.44 0.87 16.90
N THR A 185 -15.43 1.76 16.69
CA THR A 185 -15.47 3.13 17.21
C THR A 185 -15.31 3.19 18.73
N ARG A 186 -15.81 2.21 19.47
CA ARG A 186 -15.66 2.14 20.94
C ARG A 186 -14.21 2.16 21.42
N TYR A 187 -13.27 1.61 20.64
CA TYR A 187 -11.84 1.62 20.98
C TYR A 187 -11.23 2.99 20.74
N LEU A 188 -11.64 3.67 19.65
CA LEU A 188 -11.25 5.05 19.37
C LEU A 188 -11.78 5.99 20.47
N GLU A 189 -13.04 5.86 20.87
CA GLU A 189 -13.62 6.63 21.98
C GLU A 189 -12.94 6.34 23.33
N ALA A 190 -12.48 5.10 23.54
CA ALA A 190 -11.81 4.71 24.77
C ALA A 190 -10.44 5.39 24.88
N ILE A 191 -9.60 5.34 23.81
CA ILE A 191 -8.27 5.92 23.84
C ILE A 191 -8.32 7.46 23.87
N LEU A 192 -9.33 8.08 23.27
CA LEU A 192 -9.52 9.53 23.31
C LEU A 192 -9.79 10.09 24.73
N LYS A 193 -10.16 9.23 25.70
CA LYS A 193 -10.29 9.64 27.11
C LYS A 193 -8.95 9.81 27.81
N THR A 194 -7.87 9.31 27.21
CA THR A 194 -6.52 9.49 27.73
C THR A 194 -6.03 10.90 27.43
N GLU A 195 -5.49 11.58 28.42
CA GLU A 195 -4.95 12.93 28.23
C GLU A 195 -3.63 12.87 27.43
N PRO A 196 -3.50 13.68 26.36
CA PRO A 196 -2.29 13.71 25.55
C PRO A 196 -1.12 14.36 26.30
N GLY A 197 0.06 13.71 26.26
CA GLY A 197 1.27 14.17 26.95
C GLY A 197 2.26 14.93 26.06
N ASN A 198 2.25 14.67 24.76
CA ASN A 198 3.25 15.18 23.82
C ASN A 198 2.65 15.51 22.44
N ALA A 199 3.48 15.96 21.48
CA ALA A 199 3.04 16.33 20.14
C ALA A 199 2.49 15.12 19.35
N GLU A 200 3.07 13.93 19.53
CA GLU A 200 2.66 12.70 18.87
C GLU A 200 1.26 12.26 19.35
N ASP A 201 0.99 12.32 20.67
CA ASP A 201 -0.35 12.01 21.17
C ASP A 201 -1.43 12.93 20.58
N TYR A 202 -1.14 14.23 20.45
CA TYR A 202 -2.05 15.18 19.79
C TYR A 202 -2.23 14.83 18.30
N CYS A 203 -1.17 14.40 17.62
CA CYS A 203 -1.21 13.99 16.22
C CYS A 203 -2.10 12.75 16.03
N GLU A 204 -1.89 11.71 16.85
CA GLU A 204 -2.69 10.49 16.83
C GLU A 204 -4.17 10.73 17.15
N ARG A 205 -4.45 11.60 18.14
CA ARG A 205 -5.84 12.00 18.44
C ARG A 205 -6.49 12.71 17.27
N GLY A 206 -5.75 13.58 16.59
CA GLY A 206 -6.22 14.25 15.39
C GLY A 206 -6.52 13.27 14.25
N ARG A 207 -5.66 12.25 14.06
CA ARG A 207 -5.87 11.16 13.12
C ARG A 207 -7.13 10.37 13.46
N ILE A 208 -7.34 10.01 14.72
CA ILE A 208 -8.56 9.32 15.18
C ILE A 208 -9.81 10.15 14.89
N TYR A 209 -9.81 11.44 15.23
CA TYR A 209 -10.95 12.30 14.92
C TYR A 209 -11.20 12.42 13.42
N TYR A 210 -10.16 12.39 12.58
CA TYR A 210 -10.31 12.34 11.12
C TYR A 210 -11.02 11.06 10.67
N TYR A 211 -10.63 9.88 11.16
CA TYR A 211 -11.33 8.62 10.87
C TYR A 211 -12.79 8.62 11.36
N MET A 212 -13.07 9.27 12.48
CA MET A 212 -14.41 9.48 12.99
C MET A 212 -15.20 10.56 12.22
N GLN A 213 -14.60 11.20 11.21
CA GLN A 213 -15.13 12.33 10.44
C GLN A 213 -15.48 13.57 11.30
N ASP A 214 -14.94 13.65 12.51
CA ASP A 214 -15.01 14.82 13.37
C ASP A 214 -13.88 15.79 13.03
N TYR A 215 -14.01 16.44 11.88
CA TYR A 215 -12.97 17.31 11.31
C TYR A 215 -12.68 18.55 12.16
N GLU A 216 -13.63 18.98 12.98
CA GLU A 216 -13.41 20.11 13.91
C GLU A 216 -12.43 19.73 15.02
N ASN A 217 -12.66 18.62 15.71
CA ASN A 217 -11.77 18.11 16.73
C ASN A 217 -10.44 17.63 16.11
N ALA A 218 -10.44 17.02 14.94
CA ALA A 218 -9.22 16.67 14.21
C ALA A 218 -8.32 17.89 13.99
N ARG A 219 -8.87 18.98 13.44
CA ARG A 219 -8.14 20.24 13.24
C ARG A 219 -7.60 20.81 14.53
N ASN A 220 -8.39 20.81 15.60
CA ASN A 220 -7.97 21.33 16.92
C ASN A 220 -6.79 20.55 17.49
N GLU A 221 -6.83 19.22 17.47
CA GLU A 221 -5.75 18.37 17.99
C GLU A 221 -4.50 18.48 17.12
N LEU A 222 -4.63 18.43 15.79
CA LEU A 222 -3.52 18.54 14.85
C LEU A 222 -2.84 19.94 14.90
N THR A 223 -3.62 20.98 15.11
CA THR A 223 -3.03 22.33 15.33
C THR A 223 -2.14 22.35 16.57
N LYS A 224 -2.61 21.77 17.69
CA LYS A 224 -1.78 21.63 18.90
C LYS A 224 -0.53 20.79 18.66
N ALA A 225 -0.65 19.71 17.87
CA ALA A 225 0.49 18.87 17.50
C ALA A 225 1.53 19.66 16.70
N SER A 226 1.10 20.40 15.69
CA SER A 226 1.96 21.26 14.86
C SER A 226 2.63 22.37 15.67
N GLU A 227 1.88 23.04 16.55
CA GLU A 227 2.42 24.07 17.48
C GLU A 227 3.49 23.49 18.42
N LYS A 228 3.44 22.18 18.70
CA LYS A 228 4.43 21.46 19.50
C LYS A 228 5.57 20.86 18.65
N GLY A 229 5.58 21.12 17.34
CA GLY A 229 6.65 20.75 16.42
C GLY A 229 6.44 19.44 15.67
N SER A 230 5.23 18.85 15.67
CA SER A 230 4.94 17.70 14.81
C SER A 230 4.85 18.14 13.35
N VAL A 231 5.78 17.66 12.53
CA VAL A 231 5.75 17.88 11.07
C VAL A 231 4.62 17.07 10.43
N GLU A 232 4.38 15.84 10.87
CA GLU A 232 3.32 14.96 10.39
C GLU A 232 1.92 15.61 10.55
N ALA A 233 1.71 16.39 11.62
CA ALA A 233 0.45 17.08 11.81
C ALA A 233 0.10 18.05 10.67
N LEU A 234 1.08 18.58 9.92
CA LEU A 234 0.84 19.43 8.77
C LEU A 234 0.21 18.65 7.60
N SER A 235 0.71 17.45 7.32
CA SER A 235 0.13 16.57 6.31
C SER A 235 -1.32 16.18 6.66
N LEU A 236 -1.55 15.76 7.91
CA LEU A 236 -2.89 15.42 8.39
C LEU A 236 -3.84 16.62 8.40
N LEU A 237 -3.36 17.84 8.71
CA LEU A 237 -4.16 19.08 8.56
C LEU A 237 -4.55 19.31 7.11
N GLY A 238 -3.63 19.05 6.16
CA GLY A 238 -3.93 19.09 4.74
C GLY A 238 -5.07 18.13 4.37
N MET A 239 -5.03 16.90 4.85
CA MET A 239 -6.10 15.91 4.65
C MET A 239 -7.44 16.38 5.24
N VAL A 240 -7.45 16.92 6.45
CA VAL A 240 -8.65 17.48 7.10
C VAL A 240 -9.22 18.63 6.27
N CYS A 241 -8.37 19.53 5.76
CA CYS A 241 -8.79 20.65 4.91
C CYS A 241 -9.40 20.14 3.60
N LEU A 242 -8.80 19.14 2.93
CA LEU A 242 -9.36 18.51 1.73
C LEU A 242 -10.72 17.87 1.99
N ALA A 243 -10.87 17.14 3.10
CA ALA A 243 -12.15 16.53 3.48
C ALA A 243 -13.25 17.59 3.73
N GLN A 244 -12.86 18.81 4.09
CA GLN A 244 -13.77 19.96 4.24
C GLN A 244 -13.92 20.79 2.95
N ASN A 245 -13.35 20.35 1.82
CA ASN A 245 -13.29 21.07 0.54
C ASN A 245 -12.58 22.44 0.62
N ASP A 246 -11.68 22.63 1.58
CA ASP A 246 -10.83 23.83 1.70
C ASP A 246 -9.47 23.56 1.05
N THR A 247 -9.46 23.50 -0.28
CA THR A 247 -8.26 23.19 -1.07
C THR A 247 -7.15 24.23 -0.90
N ALA A 248 -7.51 25.49 -0.67
CA ALA A 248 -6.54 26.55 -0.45
C ALA A 248 -5.77 26.38 0.88
N ALA A 249 -6.49 26.06 1.96
CA ALA A 249 -5.85 25.75 3.25
C ALA A 249 -5.04 24.46 3.16
N ALA A 250 -5.58 23.41 2.52
CA ALA A 250 -4.87 22.14 2.32
C ALA A 250 -3.53 22.35 1.61
N ARG A 251 -3.53 23.09 0.52
CA ARG A 251 -2.33 23.43 -0.25
C ARG A 251 -1.28 24.15 0.60
N SER A 252 -1.71 25.10 1.44
CA SER A 252 -0.80 25.76 2.37
C SER A 252 -0.15 24.78 3.35
N MET A 253 -0.94 23.86 3.92
CA MET A 253 -0.42 22.85 4.85
C MET A 253 0.59 21.91 4.19
N TYR A 254 0.30 21.43 2.98
CA TYR A 254 1.25 20.57 2.24
C TYR A 254 2.50 21.31 1.79
N GLN A 255 2.42 22.61 1.46
CA GLN A 255 3.60 23.43 1.18
C GLN A 255 4.47 23.61 2.44
N ASP A 256 3.85 23.89 3.58
CA ASP A 256 4.55 24.00 4.86
C ASP A 256 5.19 22.65 5.26
N TYR A 257 4.48 21.54 5.01
CA TYR A 257 5.01 20.19 5.19
C TYR A 257 6.25 19.95 4.31
N LEU A 258 6.17 20.25 3.01
CA LEU A 258 7.30 20.10 2.08
C LEU A 258 8.51 20.96 2.44
N ASN A 259 8.32 22.10 3.10
CA ASN A 259 9.39 22.97 3.56
C ASN A 259 10.06 22.47 4.84
N ALA A 260 9.43 21.55 5.58
CA ALA A 260 10.00 20.98 6.78
C ALA A 260 11.13 19.99 6.42
N GLU A 261 12.19 19.99 7.22
CA GLU A 261 13.39 19.15 6.99
C GLU A 261 13.07 17.66 7.14
N GLU A 262 12.17 17.31 8.07
CA GLU A 262 11.79 15.93 8.39
C GLU A 262 10.62 15.42 7.54
N SER A 263 10.15 16.17 6.54
CA SER A 263 9.02 15.76 5.70
C SER A 263 9.39 14.62 4.75
N ARG A 264 8.45 13.71 4.55
CA ARG A 264 8.47 12.74 3.44
C ARG A 264 8.00 13.46 2.18
N LYS A 265 8.92 13.72 1.25
CA LYS A 265 8.62 14.55 0.07
C LYS A 265 7.52 13.95 -0.81
N ALA A 266 7.49 12.64 -0.96
CA ALA A 266 6.46 11.94 -1.74
C ALA A 266 5.06 12.21 -1.21
N GLU A 267 4.84 12.11 0.11
CA GLU A 267 3.58 12.41 0.77
C GLU A 267 3.12 13.87 0.54
N GLY A 268 4.05 14.82 0.69
CA GLY A 268 3.74 16.23 0.47
C GLY A 268 3.33 16.53 -0.98
N TYR A 269 4.02 15.97 -1.96
CA TYR A 269 3.66 16.09 -3.37
C TYR A 269 2.35 15.37 -3.69
N ASN A 270 2.08 14.21 -3.09
CA ASN A 270 0.79 13.52 -3.20
C ASN A 270 -0.35 14.41 -2.70
N GLY A 271 -0.17 15.06 -1.54
CA GLY A 271 -1.14 16.00 -1.00
C GLY A 271 -1.41 17.20 -1.91
N LEU A 272 -0.35 17.79 -2.53
CA LEU A 272 -0.52 18.85 -3.53
C LEU A 272 -1.26 18.36 -4.77
N ALA A 273 -0.97 17.15 -5.25
CA ALA A 273 -1.66 16.53 -6.37
C ALA A 273 -3.15 16.33 -6.08
N LEU A 274 -3.52 15.90 -4.87
CA LEU A 274 -4.91 15.80 -4.46
C LEU A 274 -5.62 17.17 -4.42
N CYS A 275 -4.93 18.23 -4.00
CA CYS A 275 -5.46 19.59 -4.10
C CYS A 275 -5.71 20.00 -5.55
N ASP A 276 -4.78 19.70 -6.47
CA ASP A 276 -4.91 20.00 -7.88
C ASP A 276 -6.04 19.23 -8.55
N ILE A 277 -6.20 17.93 -8.20
CA ILE A 277 -7.33 17.11 -8.65
C ILE A 277 -8.67 17.70 -8.18
N ALA A 278 -8.74 18.12 -6.92
CA ALA A 278 -9.94 18.72 -6.35
C ALA A 278 -10.30 20.07 -7.00
N ASP A 279 -9.28 20.85 -7.37
CA ASP A 279 -9.44 22.12 -8.09
C ASP A 279 -9.71 21.93 -9.60
N GLY A 280 -9.56 20.70 -10.13
CA GLY A 280 -9.71 20.37 -11.55
C GLY A 280 -8.48 20.71 -12.42
N ASP A 281 -7.35 21.04 -11.81
CA ASP A 281 -6.07 21.27 -12.50
C ASP A 281 -5.27 19.95 -12.60
N TYR A 282 -5.77 19.05 -13.43
CA TYR A 282 -5.18 17.73 -13.59
C TYR A 282 -3.76 17.74 -14.17
N GLN A 283 -3.42 18.81 -14.94
CA GLN A 283 -2.07 18.93 -15.47
C GLN A 283 -1.06 19.22 -14.35
N SER A 284 -1.38 20.11 -13.43
CA SER A 284 -0.56 20.37 -12.24
C SER A 284 -0.52 19.15 -11.33
N ALA A 285 -1.62 18.43 -11.19
CA ALA A 285 -1.67 17.17 -10.45
C ALA A 285 -0.65 16.15 -10.96
N LEU A 286 -0.59 15.92 -12.29
CA LEU A 286 0.38 15.00 -12.89
C LEU A 286 1.83 15.46 -12.68
N VAL A 287 2.11 16.76 -12.65
CA VAL A 287 3.45 17.29 -12.33
C VAL A 287 3.82 17.00 -10.89
N ASN A 288 2.90 17.21 -9.95
CA ASN A 288 3.14 16.90 -8.54
C ASN A 288 3.28 15.39 -8.31
N ILE A 289 2.46 14.56 -8.97
CA ILE A 289 2.59 13.09 -8.91
C ILE A 289 3.97 12.64 -9.40
N ALA A 290 4.43 13.17 -10.55
CA ALA A 290 5.76 12.85 -11.06
C ALA A 290 6.88 13.22 -10.07
N SER A 291 6.78 14.41 -9.43
CA SER A 291 7.72 14.85 -8.40
C SER A 291 7.67 13.95 -7.15
N GLY A 292 6.47 13.49 -6.77
CA GLY A 292 6.27 12.54 -5.69
C GLY A 292 6.91 11.19 -5.99
N LEU A 293 6.72 10.65 -7.19
CA LEU A 293 7.30 9.36 -7.63
C LEU A 293 8.83 9.40 -7.71
N GLU A 294 9.44 10.55 -8.02
CA GLU A 294 10.89 10.70 -7.97
C GLU A 294 11.45 10.65 -6.54
N ALA A 295 10.65 11.00 -5.55
CA ALA A 295 11.02 11.06 -4.14
C ALA A 295 10.55 9.84 -3.33
N ALA A 296 9.59 9.06 -3.87
CA ALA A 296 8.92 7.97 -3.18
C ALA A 296 9.84 6.76 -2.97
N ASP A 297 9.69 6.14 -1.81
CA ASP A 297 10.09 4.75 -1.62
C ASP A 297 8.98 3.78 -2.09
N THR A 298 9.20 2.48 -1.91
CA THR A 298 8.28 1.44 -2.42
C THR A 298 6.88 1.55 -1.80
N ASP A 299 6.79 1.93 -0.53
CA ASP A 299 5.52 1.97 0.19
C ASP A 299 4.69 3.22 -0.18
N GLU A 300 5.36 4.33 -0.57
CA GLU A 300 4.72 5.59 -0.95
C GLU A 300 4.25 5.62 -2.43
N MET A 301 4.79 4.72 -3.26
CA MET A 301 4.47 4.71 -4.71
C MET A 301 3.02 4.35 -4.99
N GLN A 302 2.39 3.51 -4.17
CA GLN A 302 1.06 2.96 -4.46
C GLN A 302 0.01 4.06 -4.62
N GLU A 303 -0.09 4.96 -3.67
CA GLU A 303 -1.06 6.06 -3.70
C GLU A 303 -0.83 7.03 -4.87
N LEU A 304 0.45 7.38 -5.11
CA LEU A 304 0.82 8.27 -6.23
C LEU A 304 0.44 7.68 -7.58
N LEU A 305 0.71 6.39 -7.81
CA LEU A 305 0.37 5.70 -9.05
C LEU A 305 -1.15 5.56 -9.22
N PHE A 306 -1.90 5.36 -8.13
CA PHE A 306 -3.35 5.35 -8.19
C PHE A 306 -3.91 6.75 -8.52
N ASN A 307 -3.38 7.79 -7.89
CA ASN A 307 -3.76 9.17 -8.19
C ASN A 307 -3.40 9.60 -9.62
N GLU A 308 -2.35 9.01 -10.22
CA GLU A 308 -2.04 9.21 -11.65
C GLU A 308 -3.17 8.69 -12.55
N ILE A 309 -3.71 7.51 -12.23
CA ILE A 309 -4.87 6.93 -12.95
C ILE A 309 -6.07 7.88 -12.83
N VAL A 310 -6.39 8.31 -11.60
CA VAL A 310 -7.50 9.24 -11.33
C VAL A 310 -7.34 10.56 -12.08
N ALA A 311 -6.14 11.13 -12.13
CA ALA A 311 -5.89 12.38 -12.84
C ALA A 311 -6.15 12.25 -14.35
N TYR A 312 -5.72 11.17 -15.01
CA TYR A 312 -6.02 10.91 -16.42
C TYR A 312 -7.51 10.63 -16.64
N GLU A 313 -8.16 9.87 -15.77
CA GLU A 313 -9.60 9.61 -15.83
C GLU A 313 -10.39 10.93 -15.79
N LYS A 314 -10.06 11.82 -14.85
CA LYS A 314 -10.73 13.13 -14.71
C LYS A 314 -10.46 14.07 -15.88
N GLN A 315 -9.35 13.90 -16.61
CA GLN A 315 -9.10 14.56 -17.89
C GLN A 315 -9.91 13.95 -19.05
N LEU A 316 -10.66 12.89 -18.80
CA LEU A 316 -11.35 12.07 -19.81
C LEU A 316 -10.39 11.36 -20.79
N ASP A 317 -9.10 11.23 -20.43
CA ASP A 317 -8.14 10.41 -21.18
C ASP A 317 -8.19 8.95 -20.68
N PHE A 318 -9.32 8.30 -21.01
CA PHE A 318 -9.57 6.94 -20.56
C PHE A 318 -8.56 5.91 -21.09
N ASN A 319 -7.98 6.16 -22.27
CA ASN A 319 -6.97 5.26 -22.85
C ASN A 319 -5.67 5.28 -22.04
N THR A 320 -5.18 6.46 -21.66
CA THR A 320 -3.99 6.57 -20.81
C THR A 320 -4.28 6.08 -19.40
N ALA A 321 -5.42 6.44 -18.79
CA ALA A 321 -5.85 5.94 -17.49
C ALA A 321 -5.88 4.41 -17.44
N PHE A 322 -6.45 3.76 -18.46
CA PHE A 322 -6.51 2.30 -18.55
C PHE A 322 -5.11 1.66 -18.67
N SER A 323 -4.23 2.24 -19.48
CA SER A 323 -2.84 1.76 -19.57
C SER A 323 -2.12 1.83 -18.23
N LYS A 324 -2.27 2.95 -17.51
CA LYS A 324 -1.70 3.14 -16.17
C LYS A 324 -2.31 2.16 -15.14
N ALA A 325 -3.62 1.96 -15.19
CA ALA A 325 -4.29 0.97 -14.33
C ALA A 325 -3.80 -0.46 -14.60
N GLN A 326 -3.53 -0.82 -15.85
CA GLN A 326 -2.93 -2.12 -16.17
C GLN A 326 -1.50 -2.27 -15.63
N GLU A 327 -0.69 -1.20 -15.65
CA GLU A 327 0.65 -1.17 -15.06
C GLU A 327 0.57 -1.27 -13.54
N TYR A 328 -0.33 -0.52 -12.91
CA TYR A 328 -0.60 -0.56 -11.49
C TYR A 328 -0.99 -1.98 -11.02
N MET A 329 -1.93 -2.63 -11.71
CA MET A 329 -2.39 -3.98 -11.36
C MET A 329 -1.31 -5.07 -11.49
N LYS A 330 -0.23 -4.85 -12.24
CA LYS A 330 0.93 -5.75 -12.25
C LYS A 330 1.76 -5.65 -10.97
N MET A 331 1.79 -4.48 -10.36
CA MET A 331 2.52 -4.21 -9.11
C MET A 331 1.68 -4.52 -7.88
N TYR A 332 0.37 -4.23 -7.94
CA TYR A 332 -0.58 -4.36 -6.83
C TYR A 332 -1.81 -5.21 -7.24
N PRO A 333 -1.63 -6.53 -7.52
CA PRO A 333 -2.67 -7.37 -8.11
C PRO A 333 -3.88 -7.60 -7.19
N ASP A 334 -3.71 -7.38 -5.88
CA ASP A 334 -4.76 -7.62 -4.87
C ASP A 334 -5.58 -6.37 -4.53
N ASP A 335 -5.24 -5.21 -5.12
CA ASP A 335 -5.97 -3.97 -4.91
C ASP A 335 -7.36 -4.05 -5.56
N GLN A 336 -8.39 -4.21 -4.71
CA GLN A 336 -9.78 -4.38 -5.16
C GLN A 336 -10.39 -3.09 -5.70
N GLU A 337 -9.91 -1.93 -5.24
CA GLU A 337 -10.37 -0.62 -5.73
C GLU A 337 -9.83 -0.38 -7.13
N ALA A 338 -8.52 -0.57 -7.33
CA ALA A 338 -7.89 -0.47 -8.64
C ALA A 338 -8.46 -1.47 -9.65
N LYS A 339 -8.84 -2.68 -9.20
CA LYS A 339 -9.49 -3.66 -10.07
C LYS A 339 -10.84 -3.17 -10.57
N LYS A 340 -11.67 -2.59 -9.70
CA LYS A 340 -12.95 -1.99 -10.08
C LYS A 340 -12.75 -0.82 -11.03
N GLU A 341 -11.73 0.00 -10.75
CA GLU A 341 -11.37 1.13 -11.61
C GLU A 341 -10.94 0.67 -13.01
N LEU A 342 -10.12 -0.38 -13.10
CA LEU A 342 -9.72 -0.97 -14.37
C LEU A 342 -10.94 -1.48 -15.18
N GLU A 343 -11.90 -2.15 -14.53
CA GLU A 343 -13.14 -2.62 -15.16
C GLU A 343 -14.00 -1.44 -15.65
N PHE A 344 -14.09 -0.37 -14.85
CA PHE A 344 -14.79 0.85 -15.24
C PHE A 344 -14.16 1.50 -16.48
N LEU A 345 -12.83 1.71 -16.47
CA LEU A 345 -12.10 2.31 -17.60
C LEU A 345 -12.25 1.48 -18.89
N GLN A 346 -12.17 0.14 -18.77
CA GLN A 346 -12.41 -0.75 -19.91
C GLN A 346 -13.81 -0.54 -20.51
N SER A 347 -14.83 -0.37 -19.67
CA SER A 347 -16.21 -0.14 -20.12
C SER A 347 -16.36 1.21 -20.84
N ARG A 348 -15.67 2.24 -20.37
CA ARG A 348 -15.68 3.58 -20.98
C ARG A 348 -15.06 3.59 -22.38
N ILE A 349 -13.88 2.97 -22.54
CA ILE A 349 -13.20 2.83 -23.84
C ILE A 349 -14.07 2.04 -24.83
N ALA A 350 -14.75 0.98 -24.37
CA ALA A 350 -15.65 0.21 -25.23
C ALA A 350 -16.84 1.05 -25.73
N GLN A 351 -17.37 1.95 -24.90
CA GLN A 351 -18.47 2.86 -25.28
C GLN A 351 -18.00 3.90 -26.30
N GLU A 352 -16.83 4.53 -26.12
CA GLU A 352 -16.27 5.50 -27.06
C GLU A 352 -16.07 4.90 -28.45
N ASN A 353 -15.58 3.64 -28.55
CA ASN A 353 -15.39 2.95 -29.82
C ASN A 353 -16.72 2.58 -30.54
N VAL A 354 -17.85 2.59 -29.85
CA VAL A 354 -19.18 2.33 -30.45
C VAL A 354 -19.81 3.65 -30.95
N GLU A 355 -19.46 4.79 -30.37
CA GLU A 355 -20.01 6.10 -30.73
C GLU A 355 -19.28 6.80 -31.91
N GLU A 356 -18.07 6.36 -32.30
CA GLU A 356 -17.46 6.80 -33.56
C GLU A 356 -18.08 6.04 -34.75
N PRO A 357 -18.93 6.69 -35.59
CA PRO A 357 -19.42 6.07 -36.80
C PRO A 357 -18.26 5.83 -37.76
N ALA A 358 -18.17 4.61 -38.30
CA ALA A 358 -17.21 4.28 -39.35
C ALA A 358 -17.23 5.34 -40.44
N PRO A 359 -16.08 5.79 -40.98
CA PRO A 359 -16.05 6.76 -42.07
C PRO A 359 -16.86 6.19 -43.23
N GLU A 360 -17.87 6.94 -43.70
CA GLU A 360 -18.65 6.56 -44.86
C GLU A 360 -17.70 6.37 -46.05
N GLU A 361 -17.57 5.12 -46.52
CA GLU A 361 -16.91 4.81 -47.79
C GLU A 361 -17.64 5.57 -48.89
N GLY A 362 -16.94 6.58 -49.44
CA GLY A 362 -17.45 7.39 -50.53
C GLY A 362 -17.93 6.54 -51.68
N GLN A 363 -19.23 6.55 -51.96
CA GLN A 363 -19.79 6.02 -53.20
C GLN A 363 -19.27 6.90 -54.35
N ASP A 364 -18.27 6.38 -55.07
CA ASP A 364 -17.91 6.82 -56.41
C ASP A 364 -19.08 6.63 -57.34
N THR A 365 -19.87 7.70 -57.54
CA THR A 365 -20.82 7.74 -58.67
C THR A 365 -20.06 8.09 -59.95
N ALA A 366 -19.67 7.06 -60.70
CA ALA A 366 -19.22 7.24 -62.06
C ALA A 366 -20.40 7.74 -62.91
N SER A 367 -20.35 9.03 -63.30
CA SER A 367 -21.24 9.62 -64.30
C SER A 367 -20.80 9.13 -65.69
N ALA A 368 -21.63 8.30 -66.33
CA ALA A 368 -21.51 7.96 -67.75
C ALA A 368 -21.81 9.21 -68.59
N GLU A 369 -20.84 9.64 -69.38
CA GLU A 369 -21.02 10.61 -70.46
C GLU A 369 -21.76 9.94 -71.64
N GLU A 370 -22.96 10.36 -71.88
CA GLU A 370 -23.72 10.05 -73.10
C GLU A 370 -23.36 11.03 -74.21
N GLN A 371 -22.58 10.56 -75.17
CA GLN A 371 -22.33 11.29 -76.42
C GLN A 371 -23.58 11.18 -77.31
N THR A 372 -24.24 12.30 -77.58
CA THR A 372 -25.16 12.42 -78.66
C THR A 372 -24.57 13.35 -79.74
N SER A 373 -24.21 12.70 -80.86
CA SER A 373 -23.92 13.35 -82.14
C SER A 373 -25.20 13.91 -82.75
N TRP A 374 -25.16 15.15 -83.24
CA TRP A 374 -26.13 15.64 -84.24
C TRP A 374 -25.38 16.28 -85.41
N GLU A 375 -25.58 15.64 -86.54
CA GLU A 375 -25.37 16.26 -87.84
C GLU A 375 -26.56 17.13 -88.15
N GLY A 376 -26.29 18.29 -88.85
CA GLY A 376 -27.28 19.12 -89.44
C GLY A 376 -26.81 20.58 -89.70
#